data_f2f8b6b257e480c4190b6f8b08db1d8e
#
_entry.id   f2f8b6b257e480c4190b6f8b08db1d8e
#
_cell.length_a   1.000
_cell.length_b   1.000
_cell.length_c   1.000
_cell.angle_alpha   90.00
_cell.angle_beta   90.00
_cell.angle_gamma   90.00
#
_symmetry.space_group_name_H-M   'P 1'
#
loop_
_entity.id
_entity.type
_entity.pdbx_description
1 polymer ?
#
loop_
_entity_poly.entity_id
_entity_poly.type
_entity_poly.pdbx_seq_one_letter_code
_entity_poly.pdbx_strand_id
1 'polypeptide(L)' 'MNTRPKTSSAEKGPASLIAGPWPSYASFRSLPERKRWVLYGSAKAYREALENQGLIMAEGYDDFVRRVTGELEL' A
#
# COMPACT_ATOMS: atom_id res chain seq x y z
N MET A 1 -18.40 -11.67 27.66
CA MET A 1 -17.88 -11.46 27.29
C MET A 1 -17.47 -11.25 26.63
N ASN A 2 -17.18 -10.99 26.60
CA ASN A 2 -16.40 -10.66 26.03
C ASN A 2 -15.88 -10.52 25.22
N THR A 3 -15.86 -10.32 25.23
CA THR A 3 -15.12 -10.15 24.57
C THR A 3 -14.77 -10.06 23.64
N ARG A 4 -14.77 -9.88 23.72
CA ARG A 4 -14.11 -9.70 22.93
C ARG A 4 -13.58 -9.49 22.28
N PRO A 5 -13.52 -9.39 22.42
CA PRO A 5 -12.66 -9.17 21.73
C PRO A 5 -12.16 -9.00 21.18
N LYS A 6 -12.21 -8.83 21.35
CA LYS A 6 -11.38 -8.65 21.07
C LYS A 6 -10.86 -8.77 20.46
N THR A 7 -10.90 -8.64 20.43
CA THR A 7 -10.00 -8.68 20.06
C THR A 7 -9.68 -8.68 19.35
N SER A 8 -9.84 -8.44 19.33
CA SER A 8 -9.09 -8.36 18.92
C SER A 8 -8.63 -8.24 18.40
N SER A 9 -8.67 -7.90 18.34
CA SER A 9 -7.76 -7.68 18.13
C SER A 9 -7.18 -7.76 18.02
N ALA A 10 -7.48 -7.64 18.07
CA ALA A 10 -6.57 -7.64 18.19
C ALA A 10 -6.03 -7.97 18.21
N GLU A 11 -6.43 -7.97 18.41
CA GLU A 11 -5.75 -8.24 18.50
C GLU A 11 -5.20 -8.55 18.21
N LYS A 12 -5.36 -8.29 18.31
CA LYS A 12 -4.68 -8.28 17.97
C LYS A 12 -3.65 -8.45 17.90
N GLY A 13 -3.67 -8.74 18.32
CA GLY A 13 -2.28 -9.06 18.46
C GLY A 13 -1.41 -8.09 17.68
N PRO A 14 -0.09 -8.36 17.53
CA PRO A 14 0.72 -7.46 16.72
C PRO A 14 0.22 -7.38 15.29
N ALA A 15 0.30 -6.19 14.67
CA ALA A 15 -0.10 -6.03 13.29
C ALA A 15 0.80 -6.86 12.38
N SER A 16 0.22 -7.38 11.31
CA SER A 16 0.99 -8.15 10.34
C SER A 16 1.83 -7.21 9.49
N LEU A 17 3.08 -7.58 9.28
CA LEU A 17 4.01 -6.81 8.47
C LEU A 17 4.00 -7.36 7.05
N ILE A 18 3.81 -6.46 6.09
CA ILE A 18 3.85 -6.81 4.67
C ILE A 18 5.19 -6.33 4.11
N ALA A 19 5.99 -7.29 3.66
CA ALA A 19 7.34 -6.99 3.20
C ALA A 19 7.48 -6.98 1.68
N GLY A 20 6.41 -7.27 0.96
CA GLY A 20 6.45 -7.36 -0.47
C GLY A 20 6.48 -8.80 -0.94
N PRO A 21 6.65 -9.06 -2.24
CA PRO A 21 6.90 -8.06 -3.28
C PRO A 21 5.70 -7.14 -3.51
N TRP A 22 6.00 -5.92 -3.94
CA TRP A 22 4.97 -4.92 -4.20
C TRP A 22 4.60 -4.93 -5.68
N PRO A 23 3.35 -4.58 -6.02
CA PRO A 23 3.00 -4.45 -7.43
C PRO A 23 3.91 -3.44 -8.11
N SER A 24 4.41 -3.79 -9.30
CA SER A 24 5.25 -2.88 -10.06
C SER A 24 4.41 -2.20 -11.12
N TYR A 25 4.66 -0.91 -11.32
CA TYR A 25 3.96 -0.11 -12.32
C TYR A 25 4.87 0.26 -13.48
N ALA A 26 6.06 -0.33 -13.54
CA ALA A 26 7.05 0.04 -14.54
C ALA A 26 6.58 -0.22 -15.97
N SER A 27 5.75 -1.24 -16.16
CA SER A 27 5.24 -1.56 -17.51
C SER A 27 4.24 -0.54 -18.02
N PHE A 28 3.77 0.37 -17.18
CA PHE A 28 2.78 1.36 -17.57
C PHE A 28 3.39 2.74 -17.86
N ARG A 29 4.71 2.86 -17.80
CA ARG A 29 5.36 4.17 -17.97
C ARG A 29 5.21 4.75 -19.36
N SER A 30 4.83 3.93 -20.35
CA SER A 30 4.59 4.41 -21.70
C SER A 30 3.18 4.94 -21.94
N LEU A 31 2.31 4.83 -20.93
CA LEU A 31 0.96 5.36 -21.04
C LEU A 31 0.98 6.90 -21.03
N PRO A 32 -0.07 7.54 -21.55
CA PRO A 32 -0.20 9.00 -21.43
C PRO A 32 -0.09 9.43 -19.97
N GLU A 33 0.45 10.62 -19.74
CA GLU A 33 0.71 11.11 -18.39
C GLU A 33 -0.54 11.06 -17.51
N ARG A 34 -1.69 11.46 -18.05
CA ARG A 34 -2.93 11.45 -17.28
C ARG A 34 -3.22 10.06 -16.71
N LYS A 35 -3.02 9.02 -17.52
CA LYS A 35 -3.27 7.66 -17.07
C LYS A 35 -2.26 7.21 -16.04
N ARG A 36 -1.03 7.68 -16.16
CA ARG A 36 -0.01 7.35 -15.15
C ARG A 36 -0.35 7.97 -13.80
N TRP A 37 -0.90 9.19 -13.80
CA TRP A 37 -1.36 9.80 -12.56
C TRP A 37 -2.52 9.03 -11.94
N VAL A 38 -3.44 8.50 -12.77
CA VAL A 38 -4.52 7.67 -12.27
C VAL A 38 -3.96 6.41 -11.60
N LEU A 39 -2.95 5.80 -12.21
CA LEU A 39 -2.33 4.61 -11.64
C LEU A 39 -1.63 4.94 -10.31
N TYR A 40 -0.99 6.09 -10.22
CA TYR A 40 -0.39 6.51 -8.96
C TYR A 40 -1.46 6.65 -7.88
N GLY A 41 -2.60 7.26 -8.20
CA GLY A 41 -3.72 7.34 -7.26
C GLY A 41 -4.21 5.98 -6.83
N SER A 42 -4.28 5.02 -7.78
CA SER A 42 -4.69 3.66 -7.46
C SER A 42 -3.70 2.97 -6.54
N ALA A 43 -2.40 3.20 -6.76
CA ALA A 43 -1.37 2.62 -5.89
C ALA A 43 -1.50 3.14 -4.47
N LYS A 44 -1.77 4.44 -4.32
CA LYS A 44 -1.97 5.02 -2.99
C LYS A 44 -3.21 4.45 -2.32
N ALA A 45 -4.30 4.31 -3.08
CA ALA A 45 -5.54 3.76 -2.54
C ALA A 45 -5.35 2.31 -2.10
N TYR A 46 -4.60 1.53 -2.87
CA TYR A 46 -4.32 0.15 -2.52
C TYR A 46 -3.54 0.07 -1.20
N ARG A 47 -2.50 0.89 -1.07
CA ARG A 47 -1.73 0.92 0.17
C ARG A 47 -2.60 1.34 1.35
N GLU A 48 -3.42 2.37 1.16
CA GLU A 48 -4.30 2.85 2.21
C GLU A 48 -5.29 1.77 2.64
N ALA A 49 -5.82 1.01 1.69
CA ALA A 49 -6.74 -0.07 2.01
C ALA A 49 -6.06 -1.14 2.87
N LEU A 50 -4.81 -1.46 2.59
CA LEU A 50 -4.07 -2.42 3.41
C LEU A 50 -3.84 -1.87 4.82
N GLU A 51 -3.47 -0.59 4.92
CA GLU A 51 -3.24 0.04 6.22
C GLU A 51 -4.53 0.09 7.03
N ASN A 52 -5.67 0.33 6.37
CA ASN A 52 -6.95 0.36 7.04
C ASN A 52 -7.37 -1.02 7.56
N GLN A 53 -6.77 -2.08 7.05
CA GLN A 53 -6.97 -3.42 7.57
C GLN A 53 -6.06 -3.73 8.76
N GLY A 54 -5.26 -2.77 9.19
CA GLY A 54 -4.34 -2.96 10.29
C GLY A 54 -3.00 -3.54 9.89
N LEU A 55 -2.71 -3.58 8.59
CA LEU A 55 -1.44 -4.09 8.10
C LEU A 55 -0.38 -2.99 8.10
N ILE A 56 0.86 -3.37 8.37
CA ILE A 56 1.97 -2.43 8.38
C ILE A 56 2.86 -2.73 7.19
N MET A 57 3.13 -1.70 6.38
CA MET A 57 3.99 -1.86 5.22
C MET A 57 5.45 -1.76 5.65
N ALA A 58 6.26 -2.74 5.26
CA ALA A 58 7.70 -2.66 5.52
C ALA A 58 8.32 -1.51 4.74
N GLU A 59 7.77 -1.21 3.56
CA GLU A 59 8.21 -0.05 2.79
C GLU A 59 7.59 1.21 3.38
N GLY A 60 8.42 2.18 3.82
CA GLY A 60 7.92 3.44 4.33
C GLY A 60 7.19 4.23 3.26
N TYR A 61 6.36 5.18 3.69
CA TYR A 61 5.53 5.93 2.76
C TYR A 61 6.38 6.72 1.75
N ASP A 62 7.44 7.37 2.22
CA ASP A 62 8.30 8.15 1.33
C ASP A 62 8.99 7.27 0.29
N ASP A 63 9.41 6.08 0.70
CA ASP A 63 10.03 5.13 -0.22
C ASP A 63 9.02 4.62 -1.22
N PHE A 64 7.79 4.38 -0.77
CA PHE A 64 6.69 3.97 -1.63
C PHE A 64 6.43 5.02 -2.71
N VAL A 65 6.30 6.28 -2.32
CA VAL A 65 6.06 7.38 -3.27
C VAL A 65 7.20 7.45 -4.28
N ARG A 66 8.43 7.37 -3.80
CA ARG A 66 9.62 7.46 -4.67
C ARG A 66 9.66 6.31 -5.66
N ARG A 67 9.33 5.10 -5.18
CA ARG A 67 9.34 3.93 -6.04
C ARG A 67 8.27 4.01 -7.12
N VAL A 68 7.03 4.30 -6.73
CA VAL A 68 5.92 4.29 -7.68
C VAL A 68 6.05 5.42 -8.69
N THR A 69 6.40 6.63 -8.24
CA THR A 69 6.57 7.74 -9.17
C THR A 69 7.74 7.49 -10.11
N GLY A 70 8.81 6.85 -9.62
CA GLY A 70 9.93 6.49 -10.47
C GLY A 70 9.55 5.45 -11.51
N GLU A 71 8.80 4.42 -11.12
CA GLU A 71 8.35 3.39 -12.06
C GLU A 71 7.44 3.95 -13.12
N LEU A 72 6.59 4.89 -12.76
CA LEU A 72 5.65 5.53 -13.68
C LEU A 72 6.24 6.72 -14.41
N GLU A 73 7.48 7.12 -14.07
CA GLU A 73 8.14 8.29 -14.64
C GLU A 73 7.32 9.55 -14.45
N LEU A 74 6.90 9.76 -13.21
CA LEU A 74 6.12 10.96 -12.84
C LEU A 74 7.00 12.00 -12.13
#